data_5ccfeedd4b5a5c2a55fa860ebc54a5ff
#
_entry.id   5ccfeedd4b5a5c2a55fa860ebc54a5ff
#
_cell.length_a   1.000
_cell.length_b   1.000
_cell.length_c   1.000
_cell.angle_alpha   90.00
_cell.angle_beta   90.00
_cell.angle_gamma   90.00
#
_symmetry.space_group_name_H-M   'P 1'
#
loop_
_entity.id
_entity.type
_entity.pdbx_description
1 polymer ?
#
loop_
_entity_poly.entity_id
_entity_poly.type
_entity_poly.pdbx_seq_one_letter_code
_entity_poly.pdbx_strand_id
1 'polypeptide(L)'
;IMANADIAIGAAGSTTWERCCLGLPTIQIVVADNQIDIARNLASINAIKLINNLNHLSENIEDMVQFIDKISLVSSSIVDGKGVIRLRSFIDSKESYTDLFLIRPVDLRDSDFAYSLQTKEVRKYFVNTEVPSIDQHIDWFQKIIDSPTSQLFILMLGVHKTGILRVDNINSDKLEVSIIVSPDYWGNRLANKALNIIESLVLNKTLKAVIHNNNTASKKVFLRSGFIMNKKDGQFSEYLKFC
;
A
#
# COMPACT_ATOMS: atom_id res chain seq x y z
N ILE A 1 -1.38 6.09 -25.34
CA ILE A 1 -2.81 5.72 -25.15
C ILE A 1 -3.03 5.30 -23.71
N MET A 2 -2.36 4.25 -23.19
CA MET A 2 -2.58 3.76 -21.82
C MET A 2 -2.41 4.83 -20.72
N ALA A 3 -1.42 5.71 -20.83
CA ALA A 3 -1.17 6.76 -19.85
C ALA A 3 -2.27 7.84 -19.75
N ASN A 4 -3.20 7.87 -20.71
CA ASN A 4 -4.31 8.85 -20.76
C ASN A 4 -5.68 8.15 -20.65
N ALA A 5 -5.70 6.89 -20.22
CA ALA A 5 -6.93 6.14 -20.02
C ALA A 5 -7.24 6.06 -18.54
N ASP A 6 -8.53 6.10 -18.19
CA ASP A 6 -9.00 5.98 -16.80
C ASP A 6 -9.15 4.51 -16.39
N ILE A 7 -9.54 3.64 -17.33
CA ILE A 7 -9.74 2.21 -17.14
C ILE A 7 -9.27 1.46 -18.38
N ALA A 8 -8.71 0.27 -18.19
CA ALA A 8 -8.39 -0.66 -19.27
C ALA A 8 -9.19 -1.97 -19.15
N ILE A 9 -9.52 -2.56 -20.29
CA ILE A 9 -10.11 -3.89 -20.40
C ILE A 9 -9.23 -4.71 -21.32
N GLY A 10 -8.84 -5.92 -20.91
CA GLY A 10 -7.99 -6.76 -21.75
C GLY A 10 -7.59 -8.09 -21.15
N ALA A 11 -6.78 -8.83 -21.93
CA ALA A 11 -6.25 -10.13 -21.50
C ALA A 11 -5.22 -9.99 -20.36
N ALA A 12 -5.11 -11.04 -19.56
CA ALA A 12 -4.15 -11.16 -18.45
C ALA A 12 -2.74 -11.55 -18.94
N GLY A 13 -2.23 -10.87 -19.97
CA GLY A 13 -0.92 -11.10 -20.55
C GLY A 13 0.18 -10.22 -19.99
N SER A 14 1.33 -10.12 -20.68
CA SER A 14 2.50 -9.32 -20.26
C SER A 14 2.20 -7.83 -20.12
N THR A 15 1.27 -7.27 -20.91
CA THR A 15 0.79 -5.89 -20.82
C THR A 15 0.13 -5.56 -19.47
N THR A 16 -0.20 -6.57 -18.66
CA THR A 16 -0.66 -6.37 -17.28
C THR A 16 0.35 -5.57 -16.47
N TRP A 17 1.64 -5.88 -16.61
CA TRP A 17 2.70 -5.22 -15.86
C TRP A 17 2.89 -3.75 -16.29
N GLU A 18 2.69 -3.45 -17.57
CA GLU A 18 2.72 -2.08 -18.10
C GLU A 18 1.55 -1.26 -17.55
N ARG A 19 0.35 -1.84 -17.50
CA ARG A 19 -0.82 -1.21 -16.90
C ARG A 19 -0.65 -1.01 -15.40
N CYS A 20 -0.12 -2.00 -14.68
CA CYS A 20 0.21 -1.84 -13.26
C CYS A 20 1.23 -0.73 -13.03
N CYS A 21 2.29 -0.65 -13.84
CA CYS A 21 3.30 0.40 -13.74
C CYS A 21 2.72 1.82 -13.89
N LEU A 22 1.68 1.97 -14.70
CA LEU A 22 0.96 3.23 -14.89
C LEU A 22 -0.12 3.48 -13.82
N GLY A 23 -0.34 2.53 -12.90
CA GLY A 23 -1.47 2.58 -11.97
C GLY A 23 -2.83 2.56 -12.68
N LEU A 24 -2.90 1.99 -13.90
CA LEU A 24 -4.12 1.98 -14.71
C LEU A 24 -5.07 0.86 -14.24
N PRO A 25 -6.22 1.20 -13.62
CA PRO A 25 -7.21 0.24 -13.20
C PRO A 25 -7.64 -0.65 -14.38
N THR A 26 -7.60 -1.97 -14.19
CA THR A 26 -7.79 -2.90 -15.31
C THR A 26 -8.78 -4.01 -14.96
N ILE A 27 -9.76 -4.20 -15.85
CA ILE A 27 -10.59 -5.42 -15.90
C ILE A 27 -9.88 -6.41 -16.79
N GLN A 28 -9.61 -7.62 -16.27
CA GLN A 28 -8.89 -8.66 -16.99
C GLN A 28 -9.72 -9.91 -17.20
N ILE A 29 -9.47 -10.55 -18.32
CA ILE A 29 -9.99 -11.85 -18.69
C ILE A 29 -8.82 -12.80 -18.96
N VAL A 30 -8.89 -14.02 -18.46
CA VAL A 30 -7.93 -15.07 -18.79
C VAL A 30 -8.29 -15.65 -20.15
N VAL A 31 -7.33 -15.63 -21.08
CA VAL A 31 -7.49 -16.20 -22.43
C VAL A 31 -6.54 -17.36 -22.70
N ALA A 32 -5.63 -17.68 -21.77
CA ALA A 32 -4.69 -18.79 -21.86
C ALA A 32 -4.30 -19.28 -20.46
N ASP A 33 -4.00 -20.59 -20.33
CA ASP A 33 -3.74 -21.23 -19.03
C ASP A 33 -2.56 -20.64 -18.27
N ASN A 34 -1.51 -20.21 -18.96
CA ASN A 34 -0.34 -19.58 -18.37
C ASN A 34 -0.61 -18.19 -17.75
N GLN A 35 -1.81 -17.63 -17.94
CA GLN A 35 -2.23 -16.35 -17.36
C GLN A 35 -2.99 -16.52 -16.04
N ILE A 36 -3.49 -17.71 -15.72
CA ILE A 36 -4.42 -17.98 -14.61
C ILE A 36 -3.81 -17.55 -13.29
N ASP A 37 -2.61 -18.02 -12.96
CA ASP A 37 -2.00 -17.79 -11.65
C ASP A 37 -1.65 -16.30 -11.44
N ILE A 38 -1.15 -15.65 -12.48
CA ILE A 38 -0.84 -14.22 -12.43
C ILE A 38 -2.12 -13.41 -12.20
N ALA A 39 -3.17 -13.69 -12.98
CA ALA A 39 -4.44 -12.97 -12.86
C ALA A 39 -5.10 -13.16 -11.49
N ARG A 40 -5.13 -14.41 -10.98
CA ARG A 40 -5.66 -14.70 -9.64
C ARG A 40 -4.89 -14.02 -8.53
N ASN A 41 -3.55 -14.06 -8.58
CA ASN A 41 -2.72 -13.40 -7.58
C ASN A 41 -2.91 -11.87 -7.58
N LEU A 42 -2.99 -11.24 -8.74
CA LEU A 42 -3.22 -9.80 -8.83
C LEU A 42 -4.63 -9.41 -8.38
N ALA A 43 -5.63 -10.23 -8.70
CA ALA A 43 -7.00 -10.01 -8.22
C ALA A 43 -7.13 -10.17 -6.70
N SER A 44 -6.43 -11.14 -6.11
CA SER A 44 -6.47 -11.38 -4.64
C SER A 44 -5.95 -10.22 -3.81
N ILE A 45 -5.10 -9.37 -4.38
CA ILE A 45 -4.57 -8.15 -3.74
C ILE A 45 -5.26 -6.87 -4.24
N ASN A 46 -6.35 -7.00 -4.99
CA ASN A 46 -7.09 -5.87 -5.59
C ASN A 46 -6.25 -4.98 -6.54
N ALA A 47 -5.26 -5.54 -7.22
CA ALA A 47 -4.49 -4.82 -8.24
C ALA A 47 -5.23 -4.74 -9.59
N ILE A 48 -6.13 -5.68 -9.84
CA ILE A 48 -6.98 -5.78 -11.02
C ILE A 48 -8.36 -6.30 -10.62
N LYS A 49 -9.34 -6.12 -11.51
CA LYS A 49 -10.61 -6.86 -11.46
C LYS A 49 -10.59 -8.00 -12.47
N LEU A 50 -10.65 -9.24 -11.97
CA LEU A 50 -10.68 -10.44 -12.82
C LEU A 50 -12.14 -10.82 -13.09
N ILE A 51 -12.48 -11.05 -14.37
CA ILE A 51 -13.79 -11.54 -14.81
C ILE A 51 -13.64 -12.82 -15.62
N ASN A 52 -14.67 -13.67 -15.57
CA ASN A 52 -14.67 -14.95 -16.29
C ASN A 52 -15.14 -14.84 -17.76
N ASN A 53 -15.96 -13.83 -18.03
CA ASN A 53 -16.52 -13.55 -19.37
C ASN A 53 -16.95 -12.08 -19.46
N LEU A 54 -17.33 -11.64 -20.65
CA LEU A 54 -17.77 -10.25 -20.90
C LEU A 54 -19.26 -10.01 -20.57
N ASN A 55 -19.99 -11.01 -20.13
CA ASN A 55 -21.34 -10.81 -19.61
C ASN A 55 -21.25 -9.88 -18.40
N HIS A 56 -22.22 -8.98 -18.26
CA HIS A 56 -22.25 -8.01 -17.16
C HIS A 56 -21.03 -7.05 -17.12
N LEU A 57 -20.41 -6.78 -18.28
CA LEU A 57 -19.25 -5.88 -18.33
C LEU A 57 -19.57 -4.49 -17.78
N SER A 58 -20.76 -3.96 -18.06
CA SER A 58 -21.21 -2.65 -17.53
C SER A 58 -21.23 -2.63 -16.01
N GLU A 59 -21.81 -3.64 -15.37
CA GLU A 59 -21.84 -3.80 -13.91
C GLU A 59 -20.41 -3.89 -13.34
N ASN A 60 -19.55 -4.64 -14.02
CA ASN A 60 -18.14 -4.77 -13.61
C ASN A 60 -17.35 -3.43 -13.73
N ILE A 61 -17.69 -2.59 -14.70
CA ILE A 61 -17.13 -1.24 -14.81
C ILE A 61 -17.64 -0.34 -13.68
N GLU A 62 -18.94 -0.34 -13.41
CA GLU A 62 -19.55 0.42 -12.32
C GLU A 62 -18.94 0.07 -10.97
N ASP A 63 -18.81 -1.23 -10.69
CA ASP A 63 -18.12 -1.70 -9.49
C ASP A 63 -16.66 -1.23 -9.43
N MET A 64 -15.93 -1.29 -10.55
CA MET A 64 -14.54 -0.85 -10.60
C MET A 64 -14.40 0.63 -10.29
N VAL A 65 -15.33 1.48 -10.75
CA VAL A 65 -15.32 2.92 -10.50
C VAL A 65 -15.36 3.21 -8.99
N GLN A 66 -16.07 2.41 -8.19
CA GLN A 66 -16.09 2.58 -6.73
C GLN A 66 -14.73 2.31 -6.07
N PHE A 67 -13.88 1.50 -6.71
CA PHE A 67 -12.57 1.09 -6.19
C PHE A 67 -11.40 1.69 -6.98
N ILE A 68 -11.65 2.63 -7.89
CA ILE A 68 -10.68 3.10 -8.88
C ILE A 68 -9.38 3.61 -8.24
N ASP A 69 -9.48 4.45 -7.21
CA ASP A 69 -8.32 5.00 -6.49
C ASP A 69 -7.51 3.91 -5.78
N LYS A 70 -8.20 2.93 -5.17
CA LYS A 70 -7.56 1.81 -4.49
C LYS A 70 -6.83 0.90 -5.48
N ILE A 71 -7.49 0.52 -6.57
CA ILE A 71 -6.89 -0.33 -7.61
C ILE A 71 -5.68 0.37 -8.22
N SER A 72 -5.79 1.67 -8.52
CA SER A 72 -4.68 2.47 -9.04
C SER A 72 -3.48 2.49 -8.09
N LEU A 73 -3.71 2.76 -6.81
CA LEU A 73 -2.65 2.77 -5.79
C LEU A 73 -2.00 1.39 -5.62
N VAL A 74 -2.82 0.33 -5.56
CA VAL A 74 -2.31 -1.04 -5.41
C VAL A 74 -1.51 -1.45 -6.64
N SER A 75 -2.05 -1.28 -7.84
CA SER A 75 -1.37 -1.68 -9.08
C SER A 75 -0.05 -0.93 -9.28
N SER A 76 -0.01 0.37 -9.06
CA SER A 76 1.23 1.17 -9.17
C SER A 76 2.29 0.78 -8.13
N SER A 77 1.89 0.22 -6.99
CA SER A 77 2.82 -0.26 -5.97
C SER A 77 3.54 -1.57 -6.34
N ILE A 78 2.99 -2.33 -7.31
CA ILE A 78 3.54 -3.65 -7.71
C ILE A 78 4.69 -3.47 -8.69
N VAL A 79 4.58 -2.52 -9.61
CA VAL A 79 5.55 -2.33 -10.71
C VAL A 79 5.92 -0.86 -10.81
N ASP A 80 7.14 -0.53 -10.41
CA ASP A 80 7.68 0.84 -10.44
C ASP A 80 8.44 1.20 -11.75
N GLY A 81 8.44 0.31 -12.75
CA GLY A 81 9.15 0.49 -14.02
C GLY A 81 10.68 0.45 -13.92
N LYS A 82 11.27 0.26 -12.73
CA LYS A 82 12.72 0.34 -12.49
C LYS A 82 13.43 -1.01 -12.48
N GLY A 83 12.77 -2.08 -12.94
CA GLY A 83 13.30 -3.44 -12.93
C GLY A 83 14.66 -3.58 -13.64
N VAL A 84 14.80 -2.96 -14.82
CA VAL A 84 16.07 -2.97 -15.59
C VAL A 84 17.18 -2.24 -14.83
N ILE A 85 16.88 -1.09 -14.19
CA ILE A 85 17.84 -0.34 -13.40
C ILE A 85 18.33 -1.18 -12.22
N ARG A 86 17.42 -1.86 -11.52
CA ARG A 86 17.76 -2.75 -10.41
C ARG A 86 18.60 -3.94 -10.87
N LEU A 87 18.22 -4.57 -11.97
CA LEU A 87 18.98 -5.68 -12.56
C LEU A 87 20.40 -5.24 -12.94
N ARG A 88 20.54 -4.08 -13.58
CA ARG A 88 21.85 -3.50 -13.90
C ARG A 88 22.65 -3.21 -12.65
N SER A 89 22.07 -2.54 -11.65
CA SER A 89 22.74 -2.28 -10.37
C SER A 89 23.18 -3.57 -9.69
N PHE A 90 22.37 -4.63 -9.76
CA PHE A 90 22.71 -5.94 -9.21
C PHE A 90 23.87 -6.61 -9.97
N ILE A 91 23.93 -6.48 -11.30
CA ILE A 91 25.03 -7.02 -12.12
C ILE A 91 26.31 -6.23 -11.88
N ASP A 92 26.20 -4.89 -11.78
CA ASP A 92 27.33 -3.98 -11.63
C ASP A 92 27.84 -3.88 -10.17
N SER A 93 26.97 -4.12 -9.17
CA SER A 93 27.28 -4.07 -7.74
C SER A 93 27.25 -5.47 -7.13
N LYS A 94 28.18 -5.73 -6.19
CA LYS A 94 28.13 -6.92 -5.34
C LYS A 94 27.15 -6.76 -4.16
N GLU A 95 26.15 -5.88 -4.28
CA GLU A 95 25.18 -5.63 -3.21
C GLU A 95 24.22 -6.82 -3.02
N SER A 96 24.05 -7.20 -1.77
CA SER A 96 23.19 -8.30 -1.36
C SER A 96 21.70 -7.91 -1.47
N TYR A 97 20.87 -8.83 -1.93
CA TYR A 97 19.39 -8.70 -1.90
C TYR A 97 18.83 -8.42 -0.51
N THR A 98 19.60 -8.65 0.55
CA THR A 98 19.19 -8.46 1.94
C THR A 98 18.86 -7.01 2.27
N ASP A 99 19.34 -6.04 1.51
CA ASP A 99 19.19 -4.60 1.78
C ASP A 99 18.13 -3.92 0.91
N LEU A 100 17.50 -4.67 0.00
CA LEU A 100 16.43 -4.14 -0.84
C LEU A 100 15.19 -3.82 0.01
N PHE A 101 14.83 -2.55 0.09
CA PHE A 101 13.59 -2.12 0.73
C PHE A 101 12.49 -1.92 -0.31
N LEU A 102 11.32 -2.49 -0.06
CA LEU A 102 10.12 -2.31 -0.87
C LEU A 102 8.86 -2.34 0.01
N ILE A 103 7.74 -1.88 -0.53
CA ILE A 103 6.42 -2.12 0.03
C ILE A 103 5.63 -3.01 -0.92
N ARG A 104 4.75 -3.84 -0.39
CA ARG A 104 3.79 -4.61 -1.19
C ARG A 104 2.41 -4.60 -0.54
N PRO A 105 1.32 -4.69 -1.32
CA PRO A 105 0.00 -4.91 -0.74
C PRO A 105 -0.02 -6.14 0.17
N VAL A 106 -0.85 -6.08 1.22
CA VAL A 106 -1.10 -7.27 2.05
C VAL A 106 -1.93 -8.30 1.33
N ASP A 107 -1.75 -9.55 1.69
CA ASP A 107 -2.70 -10.64 1.45
C ASP A 107 -3.10 -11.31 2.77
N LEU A 108 -4.05 -12.25 2.74
CA LEU A 108 -4.57 -12.90 3.94
C LEU A 108 -3.50 -13.60 4.79
N ARG A 109 -2.40 -14.06 4.17
CA ARG A 109 -1.26 -14.71 4.85
C ARG A 109 -0.42 -13.75 5.69
N ASP A 110 -0.68 -12.45 5.58
CA ASP A 110 0.03 -11.42 6.35
C ASP A 110 -0.65 -11.09 7.68
N SER A 111 -1.85 -11.63 7.94
CA SER A 111 -2.64 -11.32 9.14
C SER A 111 -1.86 -11.58 10.43
N ASP A 112 -1.20 -12.73 10.54
CA ASP A 112 -0.42 -13.09 11.74
C ASP A 112 0.74 -12.13 11.99
N PHE A 113 1.44 -11.72 10.93
CA PHE A 113 2.50 -10.71 11.04
C PHE A 113 1.92 -9.35 11.46
N ALA A 114 0.84 -8.90 10.84
CA ALA A 114 0.19 -7.64 11.22
C ALA A 114 -0.31 -7.66 12.67
N TYR A 115 -0.80 -8.83 13.15
CA TYR A 115 -1.18 -9.04 14.54
C TYR A 115 0.02 -8.98 15.50
N SER A 116 1.13 -9.59 15.14
CA SER A 116 2.35 -9.58 15.96
C SER A 116 2.87 -8.17 16.28
N LEU A 117 2.53 -7.17 15.46
CA LEU A 117 2.87 -5.77 15.69
C LEU A 117 1.94 -5.07 16.69
N GLN A 118 0.80 -5.69 17.11
CA GLN A 118 -0.19 -5.10 18.01
C GLN A 118 0.22 -5.27 19.49
N THR A 119 1.44 -4.88 19.83
CA THR A 119 1.96 -4.98 21.20
C THR A 119 1.58 -3.74 22.04
N LYS A 120 1.58 -3.86 23.37
CA LYS A 120 1.36 -2.71 24.27
C LYS A 120 2.36 -1.57 24.00
N GLU A 121 3.61 -1.91 23.67
CA GLU A 121 4.65 -0.93 23.36
C GLU A 121 4.33 -0.12 22.11
N VAL A 122 3.87 -0.76 21.05
CA VAL A 122 3.49 -0.10 19.78
C VAL A 122 2.21 0.71 19.99
N ARG A 123 1.22 0.15 20.69
CA ARG A 123 -0.12 0.75 20.83
C ARG A 123 -0.21 1.88 21.84
N LYS A 124 0.79 2.09 22.69
CA LYS A 124 0.75 3.13 23.76
C LYS A 124 0.45 4.56 23.27
N TYR A 125 0.61 4.81 21.98
CA TYR A 125 0.33 6.12 21.35
C TYR A 125 -0.85 6.07 20.37
N PHE A 126 -1.62 5.00 20.33
CA PHE A 126 -2.83 4.91 19.51
C PHE A 126 -4.02 5.54 20.22
N VAL A 127 -5.07 5.86 19.46
CA VAL A 127 -6.35 6.29 20.03
C VAL A 127 -6.93 5.21 20.93
N ASN A 128 -6.95 3.96 20.45
CA ASN A 128 -7.23 2.79 21.27
C ASN A 128 -5.91 2.08 21.62
N THR A 129 -5.52 2.13 22.88
CA THR A 129 -4.29 1.55 23.40
C THR A 129 -4.40 0.06 23.73
N GLU A 130 -5.61 -0.51 23.78
CA GLU A 130 -5.84 -1.93 24.05
C GLU A 130 -5.32 -2.80 22.92
N VAL A 131 -4.69 -3.92 23.28
CA VAL A 131 -4.29 -4.94 22.31
C VAL A 131 -5.55 -5.72 21.92
N PRO A 132 -5.91 -5.77 20.63
CA PRO A 132 -7.11 -6.50 20.20
C PRO A 132 -6.95 -8.02 20.47
N SER A 133 -8.07 -8.71 20.65
CA SER A 133 -8.06 -10.18 20.56
C SER A 133 -7.72 -10.62 19.12
N ILE A 134 -7.34 -11.89 18.95
CA ILE A 134 -7.05 -12.43 17.63
C ILE A 134 -8.27 -12.34 16.71
N ASP A 135 -9.47 -12.63 17.22
CA ASP A 135 -10.72 -12.55 16.43
C ASP A 135 -11.02 -11.12 15.99
N GLN A 136 -10.88 -10.13 16.90
CA GLN A 136 -11.04 -8.71 16.57
C GLN A 136 -10.04 -8.27 15.50
N HIS A 137 -8.82 -8.79 15.55
CA HIS A 137 -7.79 -8.48 14.55
C HIS A 137 -8.13 -9.09 13.19
N ILE A 138 -8.55 -10.36 13.14
CA ILE A 138 -8.94 -11.03 11.90
C ILE A 138 -10.10 -10.28 11.22
N ASP A 139 -11.14 -9.93 11.99
CA ASP A 139 -12.29 -9.16 11.49
C ASP A 139 -11.87 -7.79 10.94
N TRP A 140 -10.99 -7.09 11.66
CA TRP A 140 -10.46 -5.80 11.21
C TRP A 140 -9.61 -5.96 9.95
N PHE A 141 -8.75 -6.97 9.89
CA PHE A 141 -7.85 -7.22 8.77
C PHE A 141 -8.65 -7.52 7.49
N GLN A 142 -9.68 -8.37 7.61
CA GLN A 142 -10.58 -8.67 6.49
C GLN A 142 -11.31 -7.40 6.01
N LYS A 143 -11.86 -6.59 6.94
CA LYS A 143 -12.52 -5.31 6.60
C LYS A 143 -11.60 -4.35 5.85
N ILE A 144 -10.30 -4.29 6.18
CA ILE A 144 -9.34 -3.45 5.46
C ILE A 144 -9.09 -3.99 4.05
N ILE A 145 -8.95 -5.30 3.89
CA ILE A 145 -8.75 -5.92 2.57
C ILE A 145 -9.95 -5.62 1.66
N ASP A 146 -11.17 -5.75 2.19
CA ASP A 146 -12.41 -5.56 1.45
C ASP A 146 -12.81 -4.07 1.29
N SER A 147 -12.15 -3.15 2.01
CA SER A 147 -12.50 -1.74 1.97
C SER A 147 -12.11 -1.09 0.63
N PRO A 148 -12.98 -0.35 -0.02
CA PRO A 148 -12.63 0.42 -1.22
C PRO A 148 -11.77 1.65 -0.93
N THR A 149 -11.76 2.12 0.32
CA THR A 149 -11.11 3.37 0.72
C THR A 149 -9.87 3.17 1.59
N SER A 150 -9.53 1.94 1.94
CA SER A 150 -8.37 1.64 2.78
C SER A 150 -7.46 0.64 2.09
N GLN A 151 -6.15 0.87 2.18
CA GLN A 151 -5.14 -0.05 1.71
C GLN A 151 -4.06 -0.25 2.77
N LEU A 152 -3.66 -1.51 2.97
CA LEU A 152 -2.59 -1.90 3.86
C LEU A 152 -1.42 -2.48 3.04
N PHE A 153 -0.20 -2.08 3.39
CA PHE A 153 1.03 -2.56 2.77
C PHE A 153 1.94 -3.20 3.82
N ILE A 154 2.67 -4.23 3.42
CA ILE A 154 3.80 -4.79 4.16
C ILE A 154 5.07 -4.04 3.76
N LEU A 155 5.85 -3.66 4.76
CA LEU A 155 7.21 -3.15 4.57
C LEU A 155 8.17 -4.33 4.55
N MET A 156 8.95 -4.46 3.47
CA MET A 156 9.90 -5.55 3.27
C MET A 156 11.33 -5.01 3.25
N LEU A 157 12.23 -5.70 3.94
CA LEU A 157 13.68 -5.53 3.80
C LEU A 157 14.27 -6.88 3.38
N GLY A 158 14.67 -6.99 2.11
CA GLY A 158 14.94 -8.28 1.52
C GLY A 158 13.71 -9.19 1.60
N VAL A 159 13.84 -10.33 2.26
CA VAL A 159 12.76 -11.30 2.48
C VAL A 159 12.00 -11.10 3.79
N HIS A 160 12.43 -10.17 4.64
CA HIS A 160 11.90 -9.96 5.97
C HIS A 160 10.75 -8.95 5.98
N LYS A 161 9.65 -9.31 6.62
CA LYS A 161 8.57 -8.38 6.94
C LYS A 161 9.01 -7.50 8.12
N THR A 162 9.01 -6.18 7.93
CA THR A 162 9.57 -5.24 8.92
C THR A 162 8.56 -4.26 9.48
N GLY A 163 7.37 -4.22 8.93
CA GLY A 163 6.31 -3.32 9.37
C GLY A 163 5.11 -3.31 8.46
N ILE A 164 4.16 -2.44 8.76
CA ILE A 164 2.97 -2.18 7.96
C ILE A 164 2.79 -0.68 7.75
N LEU A 165 2.24 -0.33 6.61
CA LEU A 165 1.79 1.02 6.28
C LEU A 165 0.35 0.95 5.80
N ARG A 166 -0.51 1.79 6.37
CA ARG A 166 -1.91 1.91 5.99
C ARG A 166 -2.15 3.28 5.37
N VAL A 167 -2.93 3.28 4.30
CA VAL A 167 -3.41 4.47 3.59
C VAL A 167 -4.93 4.43 3.58
N ASP A 168 -5.57 5.46 4.13
CA ASP A 168 -7.01 5.64 4.12
C ASP A 168 -7.38 6.84 3.25
N ASN A 169 -8.30 6.65 2.31
CA ASN A 169 -8.83 7.72 1.50
C ASN A 169 -9.89 8.49 2.33
N ILE A 170 -9.59 9.74 2.69
CA ILE A 170 -10.51 10.60 3.44
C ILE A 170 -11.50 11.28 2.47
N ASN A 171 -10.98 11.72 1.33
CA ASN A 171 -11.72 12.29 0.19
C ASN A 171 -10.83 12.26 -1.04
N SER A 172 -11.33 12.74 -2.19
CA SER A 172 -10.61 12.75 -3.47
C SER A 172 -9.18 13.30 -3.38
N ASP A 173 -8.92 14.24 -2.48
CA ASP A 173 -7.68 15.01 -2.45
C ASP A 173 -6.81 14.73 -1.22
N LYS A 174 -7.32 13.97 -0.23
CA LYS A 174 -6.63 13.76 1.05
C LYS A 174 -6.61 12.30 1.46
N LEU A 175 -5.41 11.79 1.74
CA LEU A 175 -5.15 10.44 2.22
C LEU A 175 -4.54 10.50 3.63
N GLU A 176 -5.07 9.71 4.55
CA GLU A 176 -4.45 9.53 5.86
C GLU A 176 -3.47 8.35 5.83
N VAL A 177 -2.25 8.58 6.32
CA VAL A 177 -1.22 7.55 6.38
C VAL A 177 -0.89 7.23 7.83
N SER A 178 -0.81 5.95 8.14
CA SER A 178 -0.28 5.44 9.41
C SER A 178 0.74 4.35 9.18
N ILE A 179 1.78 4.28 10.02
CA ILE A 179 2.89 3.37 9.85
C ILE A 179 3.32 2.76 11.16
N ILE A 180 3.57 1.45 11.15
CA ILE A 180 4.15 0.69 12.25
C ILE A 180 5.37 -0.03 11.71
N VAL A 181 6.52 0.17 12.33
CA VAL A 181 7.74 -0.61 12.09
C VAL A 181 7.96 -1.50 13.30
N SER A 182 8.28 -2.78 13.06
CA SER A 182 8.64 -3.72 14.12
C SER A 182 9.79 -3.16 14.97
N PRO A 183 9.75 -3.31 16.30
CA PRO A 183 10.82 -2.86 17.20
C PRO A 183 12.20 -3.32 16.79
N ASP A 184 12.34 -4.54 16.27
CA ASP A 184 13.61 -5.13 15.81
C ASP A 184 14.28 -4.33 14.67
N TYR A 185 13.50 -3.49 13.98
CA TYR A 185 13.96 -2.70 12.84
C TYR A 185 13.94 -1.18 13.10
N TRP A 186 13.74 -0.74 14.36
CA TRP A 186 13.80 0.67 14.69
C TRP A 186 15.20 1.25 14.43
N GLY A 187 15.26 2.53 14.11
CA GLY A 187 16.52 3.21 13.79
C GLY A 187 17.00 3.08 12.33
N ASN A 188 16.49 2.12 11.56
CA ASN A 188 16.91 1.85 10.17
C ASN A 188 16.26 2.76 9.10
N ARG A 189 15.54 3.81 9.52
CA ARG A 189 14.85 4.76 8.63
C ARG A 189 13.82 4.13 7.68
N LEU A 190 13.32 2.91 7.97
CA LEU A 190 12.39 2.20 7.09
C LEU A 190 11.07 2.96 6.93
N ALA A 191 10.59 3.60 8.00
CA ALA A 191 9.39 4.44 7.93
C ALA A 191 9.55 5.61 6.94
N ASN A 192 10.71 6.28 6.91
CA ASN A 192 10.96 7.35 5.95
C ASN A 192 11.03 6.81 4.51
N LYS A 193 11.67 5.64 4.29
CA LYS A 193 11.69 4.98 2.98
C LYS A 193 10.28 4.66 2.49
N ALA A 194 9.42 4.12 3.37
CA ALA A 194 8.04 3.78 3.04
C ALA A 194 7.20 5.02 2.69
N LEU A 195 7.32 6.11 3.47
CA LEU A 195 6.61 7.36 3.20
C LEU A 195 7.04 8.00 1.86
N ASN A 196 8.33 7.93 1.52
CA ASN A 196 8.83 8.43 0.22
C ASN A 196 8.27 7.60 -0.96
N ILE A 197 8.11 6.28 -0.78
CA ILE A 197 7.49 5.44 -1.82
C ILE A 197 6.02 5.82 -1.99
N ILE A 198 5.24 5.93 -0.90
CA ILE A 198 3.83 6.33 -0.99
C ILE A 198 3.69 7.70 -1.64
N GLU A 199 4.51 8.68 -1.26
CA GLU A 199 4.52 10.00 -1.89
C GLU A 199 4.65 9.91 -3.42
N SER A 200 5.54 9.05 -3.93
CA SER A 200 5.73 8.87 -5.37
C SER A 200 4.56 8.20 -6.09
N LEU A 201 3.67 7.56 -5.35
CA LEU A 201 2.49 6.86 -5.90
C LEU A 201 1.21 7.72 -5.87
N VAL A 202 1.17 8.79 -5.06
CA VAL A 202 -0.05 9.57 -4.79
C VAL A 202 0.08 11.03 -5.24
N LEU A 203 0.46 11.23 -6.48
CA LEU A 203 0.65 12.56 -7.06
C LEU A 203 -0.60 13.43 -6.95
N ASN A 204 -0.39 14.74 -6.69
CA ASN A 204 -1.43 15.76 -6.57
C ASN A 204 -2.42 15.52 -5.40
N LYS A 205 -2.04 14.76 -4.38
CA LYS A 205 -2.85 14.55 -3.17
C LYS A 205 -2.15 15.09 -1.93
N THR A 206 -2.92 15.37 -0.90
CA THR A 206 -2.40 15.73 0.42
C THR A 206 -2.32 14.49 1.29
N LEU A 207 -1.13 14.17 1.78
CA LEU A 207 -0.95 13.17 2.82
C LEU A 207 -1.18 13.80 4.19
N LYS A 208 -1.97 13.12 5.03
CA LYS A 208 -2.27 13.49 6.41
C LYS A 208 -1.74 12.41 7.35
N ALA A 209 -1.17 12.82 8.48
CA ALA A 209 -0.85 11.92 9.58
C ALA A 209 -1.37 12.49 10.90
N VAL A 210 -1.89 11.64 11.78
CA VAL A 210 -2.34 11.98 13.12
C VAL A 210 -1.40 11.33 14.13
N ILE A 211 -0.72 12.13 14.94
CA ILE A 211 0.37 11.67 15.81
C ILE A 211 0.12 12.08 17.24
N HIS A 212 0.19 11.14 18.18
CA HIS A 212 0.12 11.41 19.61
C HIS A 212 1.24 12.36 20.06
N ASN A 213 0.92 13.39 20.87
CA ASN A 213 1.84 14.44 21.22
C ASN A 213 3.11 13.99 21.98
N ASN A 214 3.07 12.83 22.62
CA ASN A 214 4.23 12.25 23.31
C ASN A 214 5.02 11.27 22.42
N ASN A 215 4.55 10.98 21.18
CA ASN A 215 5.28 10.09 20.26
C ASN A 215 6.37 10.89 19.50
N THR A 216 7.46 11.17 20.19
CA THR A 216 8.59 11.94 19.61
C THR A 216 9.27 11.22 18.45
N ALA A 217 9.28 9.89 18.46
CA ALA A 217 9.86 9.08 17.38
C ALA A 217 9.06 9.27 16.08
N SER A 218 7.73 9.10 16.14
CA SER A 218 6.85 9.29 14.98
C SER A 218 6.92 10.75 14.47
N LYS A 219 6.88 11.74 15.37
CA LYS A 219 7.05 13.15 14.96
C LYS A 219 8.32 13.38 14.15
N LYS A 220 9.47 12.84 14.61
CA LYS A 220 10.74 12.97 13.88
C LYS A 220 10.69 12.31 12.50
N VAL A 221 10.03 11.15 12.38
CA VAL A 221 9.86 10.44 11.10
C VAL A 221 9.08 11.31 10.12
N PHE A 222 7.89 11.77 10.50
CA PHE A 222 7.03 12.54 9.61
C PHE A 222 7.64 13.91 9.24
N LEU A 223 8.21 14.65 10.20
CA LEU A 223 8.91 15.91 9.92
C LEU A 223 10.08 15.71 8.94
N ARG A 224 10.89 14.66 9.10
CA ARG A 224 11.99 14.33 8.17
C ARG A 224 11.49 13.93 6.78
N SER A 225 10.28 13.42 6.67
CA SER A 225 9.63 13.10 5.40
C SER A 225 8.88 14.30 4.80
N GLY A 226 9.07 15.53 5.31
CA GLY A 226 8.52 16.75 4.73
C GLY A 226 7.10 17.08 5.16
N PHE A 227 6.54 16.38 6.16
CA PHE A 227 5.26 16.75 6.75
C PHE A 227 5.41 18.00 7.63
N ILE A 228 4.41 18.87 7.62
CA ILE A 228 4.34 20.08 8.43
C ILE A 228 3.17 19.96 9.40
N MET A 229 3.38 20.35 10.65
CA MET A 229 2.31 20.37 11.63
C MET A 229 1.24 21.39 11.21
N ASN A 230 0.00 20.93 11.07
CA ASN A 230 -1.14 21.76 10.69
C ASN A 230 -1.92 22.25 11.92
N LYS A 231 -2.35 21.33 12.78
CA LYS A 231 -3.07 21.68 13.99
C LYS A 231 -2.80 20.71 15.14
N LYS A 232 -3.08 21.18 16.36
CA LYS A 232 -3.05 20.38 17.58
C LYS A 232 -4.48 20.20 18.09
N ASP A 233 -4.86 18.97 18.42
CA ASP A 233 -6.19 18.63 18.92
C ASP A 233 -6.07 17.63 20.08
N GLY A 234 -6.30 18.12 21.30
CA GLY A 234 -6.15 17.33 22.53
C GLY A 234 -4.76 16.67 22.66
N GLN A 235 -4.75 15.34 22.71
CA GLN A 235 -3.52 14.55 22.85
C GLN A 235 -2.83 14.25 21.50
N PHE A 236 -3.41 14.67 20.37
CA PHE A 236 -2.91 14.40 19.04
C PHE A 236 -2.59 15.68 18.28
N SER A 237 -1.72 15.58 17.29
CA SER A 237 -1.43 16.65 16.33
C SER A 237 -1.56 16.09 14.91
N GLU A 238 -2.15 16.90 14.04
CA GLU A 238 -2.28 16.62 12.61
C GLU A 238 -1.07 17.20 11.88
N TYR A 239 -0.52 16.39 10.97
CA TYR A 239 0.58 16.77 10.09
C TYR A 239 0.13 16.58 8.65
N LEU A 240 0.49 17.49 7.75
CA LEU A 240 0.14 17.46 6.35
C LEU A 240 1.39 17.53 5.47
N LYS A 241 1.31 16.90 4.29
CA LYS A 241 2.28 17.00 3.21
C LYS A 241 1.55 17.04 1.88
N PHE A 242 1.90 17.98 0.99
CA PHE A 242 1.43 18.03 -0.39
C PHE A 242 2.40 17.22 -1.28
N CYS A 243 1.87 16.33 -2.11
CA CYS A 243 2.62 15.45 -3.02
C CYS A 243 2.44 15.88 -4.47
#